data_f6b1403503e2b6cfc871a3e72f201ef6
#
_entry.id   f6b1403503e2b6cfc871a3e72f201ef6
#
_cell.length_a   1.000
_cell.length_b   1.000
_cell.length_c   1.000
_cell.angle_alpha   90.00
_cell.angle_beta   90.00
_cell.angle_gamma   90.00
#
_symmetry.space_group_name_H-M   'P 1'
#
loop_
_entity.id
_entity.type
_entity.pdbx_description
1 polymer ?
#
loop_
_entity_poly.entity_id
_entity_poly.type
_entity_poly.pdbx_seq_one_letter_code
_entity_poly.pdbx_strand_id
1 'polypeptide(L)' 'MIIDRYFNPKKNTYLVAARIIEYLLKENEVDIDDLFLNIERVYPNTYDNYMFEALGLLYLTDKIYFDKQKNIIGLKK' A
#
# COMPACT_ATOMS: atom_id res chain seq x y z
N MET A 1 -23.64 -0.98 -10.74
CA MET A 1 -23.62 -1.42 -9.38
C MET A 1 -22.52 -2.41 -9.09
N ILE A 2 -22.47 -3.48 -9.80
CA ILE A 2 -21.35 -4.39 -9.63
C ILE A 2 -20.04 -3.72 -10.02
N ILE A 3 -20.09 -2.92 -11.05
CA ILE A 3 -18.93 -2.18 -11.50
C ILE A 3 -18.43 -1.24 -10.41
N ASP A 4 -19.34 -0.63 -9.68
CA ASP A 4 -18.94 0.25 -8.60
C ASP A 4 -18.14 -0.48 -7.54
N ARG A 5 -18.53 -1.72 -7.29
CA ARG A 5 -17.80 -2.51 -6.33
C ARG A 5 -16.40 -2.84 -6.80
N TYR A 6 -16.21 -2.90 -8.10
CA TYR A 6 -14.91 -3.23 -8.66
C TYR A 6 -14.01 -2.02 -8.82
N PHE A 7 -14.57 -0.89 -9.15
CA PHE A 7 -13.78 0.30 -9.46
C PHE A 7 -13.78 1.31 -8.34
N ASN A 8 -14.59 1.11 -7.35
CA ASN A 8 -14.68 2.02 -6.22
C ASN A 8 -13.95 1.39 -5.06
N PRO A 9 -12.69 1.75 -4.82
CA PRO A 9 -11.92 1.15 -3.74
C PRO A 9 -12.65 1.29 -2.43
N LYS A 10 -12.62 0.24 -1.66
CA LYS A 10 -13.32 0.25 -0.40
C LYS A 10 -12.60 1.12 0.59
N LYS A 11 -13.34 1.53 1.60
CA LYS A 11 -12.77 2.33 2.66
C LYS A 11 -11.50 1.71 3.22
N ASN A 12 -11.48 0.39 3.36
CA ASN A 12 -10.31 -0.29 3.88
C ASN A 12 -9.08 -0.11 3.00
N THR A 13 -9.28 -0.07 1.68
CA THR A 13 -8.17 0.17 0.77
C THR A 13 -7.55 1.52 1.00
N TYR A 14 -8.38 2.54 1.19
CA TYR A 14 -7.87 3.89 1.46
C TYR A 14 -7.16 3.97 2.80
N LEU A 15 -7.68 3.26 3.80
CA LEU A 15 -7.04 3.24 5.11
C LEU A 15 -5.66 2.60 5.02
N VAL A 16 -5.56 1.50 4.28
CA VAL A 16 -4.28 0.84 4.10
C VAL A 16 -3.32 1.73 3.32
N ALA A 17 -3.81 2.38 2.26
CA ALA A 17 -2.97 3.28 1.48
C ALA A 17 -2.45 4.43 2.33
N ALA A 18 -3.30 5.01 3.17
CA ALA A 18 -2.88 6.08 4.05
C ALA A 18 -1.82 5.61 5.04
N ARG A 19 -1.97 4.39 5.55
CA ARG A 19 -0.98 3.84 6.48
C ARG A 19 0.35 3.61 5.79
N ILE A 20 0.32 3.14 4.54
CA ILE A 20 1.54 2.95 3.78
C ILE A 20 2.27 4.28 3.62
N ILE A 21 1.54 5.32 3.27
CA ILE A 21 2.14 6.65 3.12
C ILE A 21 2.75 7.12 4.43
N GLU A 22 2.02 6.97 5.54
CA GLU A 22 2.54 7.36 6.84
C GLU A 22 3.85 6.65 7.16
N TYR A 23 3.89 5.36 6.89
CA TYR A 23 5.06 4.57 7.19
C TYR A 23 6.24 5.02 6.34
N LEU A 24 6.00 5.28 5.07
CA LEU A 24 7.05 5.71 4.15
C LEU A 24 7.52 7.13 4.44
N LEU A 25 6.64 8.00 4.94
CA LEU A 25 7.05 9.33 5.34
C LEU A 25 8.04 9.27 6.49
N LYS A 26 7.88 8.28 7.35
CA LYS A 26 8.74 8.12 8.50
C LYS A 26 10.05 7.44 8.15
N GLU A 27 9.98 6.41 7.29
CA GLU A 27 11.14 5.56 7.02
C GLU A 27 11.84 5.85 5.70
N ASN A 28 11.22 6.60 4.81
CA ASN A 28 11.69 6.91 3.46
C ASN A 28 11.62 5.71 2.52
N GLU A 29 12.40 4.68 2.79
CA GLU A 29 12.38 3.44 2.02
C GLU A 29 12.30 2.29 2.99
N VAL A 30 11.55 1.28 2.64
CA VAL A 30 11.40 0.11 3.50
C VAL A 30 11.44 -1.15 2.66
N ASP A 31 11.89 -2.23 3.28
CA ASP A 31 11.79 -3.54 2.68
C ASP A 31 10.31 -3.89 2.55
N ILE A 32 9.95 -4.48 1.41
CA ILE A 32 8.54 -4.79 1.13
C ILE A 32 7.97 -5.74 2.18
N ASP A 33 8.77 -6.72 2.62
CA ASP A 33 8.29 -7.66 3.62
C ASP A 33 8.02 -6.96 4.95
N ASP A 34 8.87 -6.01 5.32
CA ASP A 34 8.65 -5.24 6.54
C ASP A 34 7.39 -4.40 6.46
N LEU A 35 7.12 -3.85 5.27
CA LEU A 35 5.90 -3.08 5.07
C LEU A 35 4.68 -3.96 5.24
N PHE A 36 4.69 -5.15 4.64
CA PHE A 36 3.58 -6.08 4.75
C PHE A 36 3.32 -6.44 6.22
N LEU A 37 4.39 -6.72 6.96
CA LEU A 37 4.24 -7.05 8.37
C LEU A 37 3.66 -5.90 9.17
N ASN A 38 4.11 -4.69 8.87
CA ASN A 38 3.60 -3.51 9.56
C ASN A 38 2.11 -3.32 9.31
N ILE A 39 1.69 -3.46 8.07
CA ILE A 39 0.29 -3.27 7.72
C ILE A 39 -0.57 -4.36 8.36
N GLU A 40 -0.11 -5.60 8.33
CA GLU A 40 -0.89 -6.68 8.93
C GLU A 40 -1.04 -6.49 10.43
N ARG A 41 -0.03 -5.93 11.08
CA ARG A 41 -0.11 -5.66 12.52
C ARG A 41 -1.16 -4.61 12.82
N VAL A 42 -1.27 -3.60 11.97
CA VAL A 42 -2.23 -2.51 12.19
C VAL A 42 -3.63 -2.91 11.73
N TYR A 43 -3.72 -3.61 10.62
CA TYR A 43 -4.99 -4.00 10.02
C TYR A 43 -4.96 -5.50 9.71
N PRO A 44 -5.18 -6.34 10.72
CA PRO A 44 -5.16 -7.79 10.49
C PRO A 44 -6.18 -8.22 9.46
N ASN A 45 -5.81 -9.20 8.67
CA ASN A 45 -6.69 -9.80 7.66
C ASN A 45 -7.01 -8.90 6.48
N THR A 46 -6.25 -7.84 6.29
CA THR A 46 -6.51 -6.92 5.18
C THR A 46 -5.48 -7.03 4.07
N TYR A 47 -4.28 -7.55 4.36
CA TYR A 47 -3.23 -7.38 3.38
C TYR A 47 -3.41 -8.23 2.13
N ASP A 48 -4.10 -9.36 2.21
CA ASP A 48 -4.29 -10.19 1.03
C ASP A 48 -5.03 -9.44 -0.08
N ASN A 49 -6.09 -8.75 0.29
CA ASN A 49 -6.93 -8.06 -0.68
C ASN A 49 -6.62 -6.58 -0.75
N TYR A 50 -6.56 -5.95 0.39
CA TYR A 50 -6.48 -4.49 0.42
C TYR A 50 -5.06 -3.99 0.27
N MET A 51 -4.08 -4.78 0.68
CA MET A 51 -2.69 -4.39 0.54
C MET A 51 -2.30 -4.23 -0.93
N PHE A 52 -2.60 -5.24 -1.74
CA PHE A 52 -2.27 -5.17 -3.15
C PHE A 52 -3.05 -4.09 -3.87
N GLU A 53 -4.32 -3.94 -3.51
CA GLU A 53 -5.13 -2.90 -4.11
C GLU A 53 -4.60 -1.51 -3.74
N ALA A 54 -4.22 -1.33 -2.48
CA ALA A 54 -3.67 -0.07 -2.02
C ALA A 54 -2.33 0.25 -2.69
N LEU A 55 -1.46 -0.76 -2.80
CA LEU A 55 -0.19 -0.57 -3.48
C LEU A 55 -0.40 -0.22 -4.94
N GLY A 56 -1.35 -0.89 -5.59
CA GLY A 56 -1.68 -0.57 -6.97
C GLY A 56 -2.17 0.86 -7.12
N LEU A 57 -3.03 1.29 -6.22
CA LEU A 57 -3.56 2.65 -6.23
C LEU A 57 -2.43 3.66 -6.09
N LEU A 58 -1.53 3.45 -5.14
CA LEU A 58 -0.43 4.38 -4.91
C LEU A 58 0.56 4.37 -6.07
N TYR A 59 0.82 3.20 -6.64
CA TYR A 59 1.74 3.09 -7.75
C TYR A 59 1.17 3.78 -9.00
N LEU A 60 -0.10 3.53 -9.29
CA LEU A 60 -0.75 4.12 -10.46
C LEU A 60 -0.89 5.63 -10.34
N THR A 61 -0.99 6.15 -9.14
CA THR A 61 -1.06 7.59 -8.92
C THR A 61 0.31 8.22 -8.74
N ASP A 62 1.36 7.43 -8.98
CA ASP A 62 2.74 7.92 -8.98
C ASP A 62 3.19 8.41 -7.61
N LYS A 63 2.70 7.78 -6.56
CA LYS A 63 3.06 8.17 -5.19
C LYS A 63 4.22 7.37 -4.63
N ILE A 64 4.43 6.17 -5.14
CA ILE A 64 5.46 5.27 -4.64
C ILE A 64 6.24 4.67 -5.81
N TYR A 65 7.39 4.12 -5.48
CA TYR A 65 8.20 3.40 -6.47
C TYR A 65 8.68 2.09 -5.86
N PHE A 66 9.04 1.17 -6.72
CA PHE A 66 9.60 -0.12 -6.35
C PHE A 66 11.02 -0.25 -6.86
N ASP A 67 11.87 -0.85 -6.04
CA ASP A 67 13.19 -1.29 -6.49
C ASP A 67 13.21 -2.80 -6.35
N LYS A 68 13.07 -3.51 -7.45
CA LYS A 68 12.97 -4.96 -7.42
C LYS A 68 14.26 -5.62 -6.98
N GLN A 69 15.39 -5.03 -7.31
CA GLN A 69 16.66 -5.62 -6.97
C GLN A 69 16.91 -5.59 -5.47
N LYS A 70 16.50 -4.51 -4.84
CA LYS A 70 16.68 -4.35 -3.40
C LYS A 70 15.48 -4.78 -2.59
N ASN A 71 14.39 -5.09 -3.28
CA ASN A 71 13.12 -5.46 -2.64
C ASN A 71 12.62 -4.37 -1.69
N ILE A 72 12.71 -3.13 -2.14
CA ILE A 72 12.27 -2.00 -1.34
C ILE A 72 11.20 -1.20 -2.05
N ILE A 73 10.50 -0.41 -1.25
CA ILE A 73 9.47 0.49 -1.72
C ILE A 73 9.69 1.84 -1.04
N GLY A 74 9.44 2.92 -1.74
CA GLY A 74 9.64 4.24 -1.20
C GLY A 74 8.66 5.24 -1.76
N LEU A 75 8.64 6.43 -1.15
CA LEU A 75 7.82 7.51 -1.63
C LEU A 75 8.49 8.19 -2.82
N LYS A 76 7.69 8.45 -3.83
CA LYS A 76 8.17 9.19 -4.98
C LYS A 76 7.99 10.66 -4.72
N LYS A 77 9.04 11.41 -4.97
CA LYS A 77 9.01 12.84 -4.67
C LYS A 77 8.91 13.70 -5.91
#